data_e24f095ceda20cb326935a6aa46ecf74
#
_entry.id   e24f095ceda20cb326935a6aa46ecf74
#
_cell.length_a   1.000
_cell.length_b   1.000
_cell.length_c   1.000
_cell.angle_alpha   90.00
_cell.angle_beta   90.00
_cell.angle_gamma   90.00
#
_symmetry.space_group_name_H-M   'P 1'
#
loop_
_entity.id
_entity.type
_entity.pdbx_description
1 polymer ?
#
loop_
_entity_poly.entity_id
_entity_poly.type
_entity_poly.pdbx_seq_one_letter_code
_entity_poly.pdbx_strand_id
1 'polypeptide(L)'
;MMLHMELTQRLLEQFLAVADERNIGRAAQRLSMTQPPLTQAIQRLERAMGVKLFDRTARGVELTAAGRSFREDAERLSIAHDAAIRRTRRVAAGDKGVIDIGFAVSLAYRFAPDLLRASAAALPELTLRLVQTRTLHMFDAVRSGQLDMAFSRGPVEAADGMVVSEVGWEKTMVVLPKRHRLASRPALMLADLHDEPLVLPSEQSLPGLSAQIRLAFREAGITPHIVAHTDELSGMMTYPIAGIAAGVVPEQIAVMRHPELVYVNISDHPSSLISSIVAVHRPQADPAVMRLLDLVSSTWPRPASAPGTAGVDHRR
;
A
#
# COMPACT_ATOMS: atom_id res chain seq x y z
N MET A 1 20.07 33.40 20.38
CA MET A 1 19.55 34.03 19.12
C MET A 1 19.53 32.91 18.09
N MET A 2 18.40 32.18 17.99
CA MET A 2 18.20 31.14 16.95
C MET A 2 18.15 31.87 15.60
N LEU A 3 19.15 31.65 14.75
CA LEU A 3 19.05 32.03 13.35
C LEU A 3 17.84 31.29 12.75
N HIS A 4 16.82 32.02 12.34
CA HIS A 4 15.71 31.50 11.56
C HIS A 4 16.28 30.98 10.24
N MET A 5 16.49 29.67 10.17
CA MET A 5 16.81 29.02 8.90
C MET A 5 15.50 28.86 8.13
N GLU A 6 15.40 29.48 6.97
CA GLU A 6 14.34 29.13 6.01
C GLU A 6 14.68 27.78 5.38
N LEU A 7 14.00 26.73 5.81
CA LEU A 7 14.05 25.41 5.18
C LEU A 7 13.22 25.47 3.88
N THR A 8 13.87 25.83 2.78
CA THR A 8 13.22 25.97 1.48
C THR A 8 13.08 24.63 0.77
N GLN A 9 12.09 24.49 -0.13
CA GLN A 9 11.91 23.32 -0.98
C GLN A 9 13.20 22.98 -1.75
N ARG A 10 13.87 23.98 -2.30
CA ARG A 10 15.14 23.82 -3.00
C ARG A 10 16.24 23.20 -2.12
N LEU A 11 16.28 23.56 -0.85
CA LEU A 11 17.28 23.03 0.08
C LEU A 11 16.99 21.57 0.43
N LEU A 12 15.72 21.18 0.55
CA LEU A 12 15.30 19.78 0.69
C LEU A 12 15.70 18.95 -0.52
N GLU A 13 15.42 19.43 -1.73
CA GLU A 13 15.80 18.75 -2.99
C GLU A 13 17.31 18.57 -3.10
N GLN A 14 18.08 19.60 -2.73
CA GLN A 14 19.55 19.54 -2.72
C GLN A 14 20.07 18.50 -1.74
N PHE A 15 19.51 18.45 -0.53
CA PHE A 15 19.89 17.45 0.47
C PHE A 15 19.54 16.02 0.01
N LEU A 16 18.31 15.82 -0.49
CA LEU A 16 17.85 14.51 -0.98
C LEU A 16 18.69 14.02 -2.16
N ALA A 17 19.02 14.89 -3.11
CA ALA A 17 19.88 14.53 -4.23
C ALA A 17 21.28 14.07 -3.77
N VAL A 18 21.88 14.73 -2.78
CA VAL A 18 23.18 14.31 -2.21
C VAL A 18 23.05 12.99 -1.46
N ALA A 19 21.96 12.78 -0.72
CA ALA A 19 21.68 11.54 0.00
C ALA A 19 21.54 10.33 -0.94
N ASP A 20 20.85 10.51 -2.07
CA ASP A 20 20.65 9.47 -3.07
C ASP A 20 21.92 9.14 -3.83
N GLU A 21 22.61 10.16 -4.32
CA GLU A 21 23.82 9.99 -5.15
C GLU A 21 25.05 9.59 -4.33
N ARG A 22 25.06 9.81 -3.02
CA ARG A 22 26.22 9.61 -2.13
C ARG A 22 27.49 10.27 -2.65
N ASN A 23 27.32 11.28 -3.52
CA ASN A 23 28.39 12.02 -4.19
C ASN A 23 27.90 13.40 -4.57
N ILE A 24 28.56 14.45 -4.03
CA ILE A 24 28.13 15.85 -4.23
C ILE A 24 28.26 16.26 -5.69
N GLY A 25 29.28 15.78 -6.41
CA GLY A 25 29.48 16.11 -7.84
C GLY A 25 28.37 15.53 -8.71
N ARG A 26 28.00 14.26 -8.52
CA ARG A 26 26.88 13.64 -9.26
C ARG A 26 25.54 14.29 -8.89
N ALA A 27 25.31 14.57 -7.63
CA ALA A 27 24.11 15.28 -7.19
C ALA A 27 24.00 16.66 -7.82
N ALA A 28 25.10 17.41 -7.92
CA ALA A 28 25.13 18.69 -8.62
C ALA A 28 24.77 18.56 -10.10
N GLN A 29 25.35 17.58 -10.80
CA GLN A 29 25.00 17.28 -12.18
C GLN A 29 23.51 16.95 -12.36
N ARG A 30 22.95 16.09 -11.49
CA ARG A 30 21.52 15.75 -11.47
C ARG A 30 20.62 16.97 -11.29
N LEU A 31 21.06 17.94 -10.47
CA LEU A 31 20.34 19.20 -10.21
C LEU A 31 20.65 20.31 -11.24
N SER A 32 21.41 20.01 -12.29
CA SER A 32 21.85 20.99 -13.30
C SER A 32 22.55 22.21 -12.71
N MET A 33 23.42 21.96 -11.70
CA MET A 33 24.19 23.00 -11.04
C MET A 33 25.67 22.60 -10.86
N THR A 34 26.54 23.54 -10.51
CA THR A 34 27.93 23.25 -10.17
C THR A 34 28.07 22.76 -8.72
N GLN A 35 29.12 22.02 -8.43
CA GLN A 35 29.36 21.42 -7.11
C GLN A 35 29.56 22.46 -5.96
N PRO A 36 30.26 23.62 -6.15
CA PRO A 36 30.50 24.56 -5.05
C PRO A 36 29.21 25.10 -4.39
N PRO A 37 28.19 25.60 -5.11
CA PRO A 37 26.98 26.08 -4.50
C PRO A 37 26.18 24.97 -3.79
N LEU A 38 26.19 23.72 -4.30
CA LEU A 38 25.57 22.60 -3.61
C LEU A 38 26.26 22.29 -2.29
N THR A 39 27.61 22.25 -2.29
CA THR A 39 28.39 22.06 -1.07
C THR A 39 28.09 23.14 -0.02
N GLN A 40 28.01 24.41 -0.45
CA GLN A 40 27.67 25.52 0.46
C GLN A 40 26.23 25.40 1.01
N ALA A 41 25.27 24.93 0.20
CA ALA A 41 23.90 24.71 0.63
C ALA A 41 23.83 23.64 1.74
N ILE A 42 24.50 22.48 1.55
CA ILE A 42 24.58 21.43 2.56
C ILE A 42 25.24 21.94 3.84
N GLN A 43 26.36 22.64 3.72
CA GLN A 43 27.05 23.21 4.88
C GLN A 43 26.20 24.26 5.65
N ARG A 44 25.39 25.05 4.93
CA ARG A 44 24.45 25.96 5.56
C ARG A 44 23.36 25.21 6.33
N LEU A 45 22.81 24.14 5.73
CA LEU A 45 21.83 23.29 6.37
C LEU A 45 22.37 22.68 7.66
N GLU A 46 23.57 22.05 7.61
CA GLU A 46 24.23 21.45 8.78
C GLU A 46 24.49 22.47 9.88
N ARG A 47 25.00 23.67 9.51
CA ARG A 47 25.26 24.76 10.49
C ARG A 47 23.97 25.23 11.16
N ALA A 48 22.92 25.37 10.41
CA ALA A 48 21.65 25.85 10.94
C ALA A 48 20.96 24.82 11.84
N MET A 49 21.15 23.52 11.56
CA MET A 49 20.67 22.42 12.41
C MET A 49 21.61 22.10 13.57
N GLY A 50 22.84 22.63 13.56
CA GLY A 50 23.83 22.38 14.59
C GLY A 50 24.41 20.96 14.59
N VAL A 51 24.14 20.17 13.55
CA VAL A 51 24.56 18.77 13.44
C VAL A 51 25.09 18.46 12.04
N LYS A 52 25.97 17.47 11.94
CA LYS A 52 26.39 16.91 10.65
C LYS A 52 25.35 15.94 10.13
N LEU A 53 24.98 16.11 8.86
CA LEU A 53 24.07 15.22 8.14
C LEU A 53 24.82 14.24 7.24
N PHE A 54 26.04 14.61 6.82
CA PHE A 54 26.91 13.77 5.99
C PHE A 54 28.32 13.63 6.59
N ASP A 55 28.82 12.41 6.53
CA ASP A 55 30.23 12.09 6.75
C ASP A 55 30.94 11.98 5.41
N ARG A 56 32.22 12.46 5.36
CA ARG A 56 33.05 12.29 4.18
C ARG A 56 33.72 10.93 4.20
N THR A 57 33.69 10.23 3.10
CA THR A 57 34.34 8.95 2.90
C THR A 57 35.31 9.02 1.72
N ALA A 58 36.17 8.05 1.57
CA ALA A 58 37.10 7.95 0.42
C ALA A 58 36.35 7.84 -0.94
N ARG A 59 35.08 7.46 -0.93
CA ARG A 59 34.27 7.27 -2.14
C ARG A 59 33.18 8.31 -2.34
N GLY A 60 33.08 9.31 -1.45
CA GLY A 60 32.06 10.36 -1.52
C GLY A 60 31.54 10.79 -0.16
N VAL A 61 30.23 10.76 0.04
CA VAL A 61 29.58 11.13 1.29
C VAL A 61 28.55 10.07 1.70
N GLU A 62 28.40 9.88 3.01
CA GLU A 62 27.40 8.97 3.60
C GLU A 62 26.58 9.71 4.65
N LEU A 63 25.30 9.32 4.82
CA LEU A 63 24.44 9.91 5.83
C LEU A 63 24.90 9.51 7.24
N THR A 64 24.99 10.49 8.14
CA THR A 64 25.08 10.25 9.59
C THR A 64 23.78 9.65 10.13
N ALA A 65 23.71 9.30 11.40
CA ALA A 65 22.45 8.94 12.05
C ALA A 65 21.43 10.10 11.98
N ALA A 66 21.86 11.34 12.23
CA ALA A 66 21.03 12.54 12.08
C ALA A 66 20.61 12.77 10.63
N GLY A 67 21.51 12.52 9.67
CA GLY A 67 21.22 12.60 8.24
C GLY A 67 20.16 11.61 7.79
N ARG A 68 20.18 10.37 8.30
CA ARG A 68 19.14 9.37 8.01
C ARG A 68 17.78 9.80 8.54
N SER A 69 17.72 10.24 9.80
CA SER A 69 16.48 10.77 10.38
C SER A 69 15.95 11.96 9.58
N PHE A 70 16.81 12.92 9.24
CA PHE A 70 16.42 14.09 8.47
C PHE A 70 15.99 13.74 7.03
N ARG A 71 16.55 12.69 6.42
CA ARG A 71 16.11 12.22 5.10
C ARG A 71 14.64 11.84 5.07
N GLU A 72 14.18 11.10 6.07
CA GLU A 72 12.77 10.72 6.18
C GLU A 72 11.85 11.95 6.31
N ASP A 73 12.27 12.95 7.10
CA ASP A 73 11.52 14.20 7.25
C ASP A 73 11.57 15.05 5.98
N ALA A 74 12.71 15.15 5.32
CA ALA A 74 12.89 15.91 4.08
C ALA A 74 12.04 15.34 2.93
N GLU A 75 11.98 14.01 2.80
CA GLU A 75 11.10 13.33 1.84
C GLU A 75 9.63 13.65 2.12
N ARG A 76 9.18 13.55 3.38
CA ARG A 76 7.81 13.88 3.79
C ARG A 76 7.44 15.34 3.49
N LEU A 77 8.33 16.28 3.82
CA LEU A 77 8.11 17.70 3.58
C LEU A 77 8.05 18.03 2.09
N SER A 78 8.93 17.46 1.27
CA SER A 78 8.93 17.65 -0.18
C SER A 78 7.62 17.18 -0.79
N ILE A 79 7.18 15.99 -0.42
CA ILE A 79 5.92 15.40 -0.88
C ILE A 79 4.70 16.26 -0.45
N ALA A 80 4.70 16.74 0.81
CA ALA A 80 3.61 17.58 1.34
C ALA A 80 3.54 18.95 0.62
N HIS A 81 4.69 19.54 0.30
CA HIS A 81 4.79 20.76 -0.47
C HIS A 81 4.15 20.60 -1.85
N ASP A 82 4.53 19.56 -2.60
CA ASP A 82 3.98 19.30 -3.92
C ASP A 82 2.47 18.99 -3.88
N ALA A 83 2.01 18.29 -2.86
CA ALA A 83 0.61 18.03 -2.64
C ALA A 83 -0.19 19.31 -2.39
N ALA A 84 0.36 20.25 -1.60
CA ALA A 84 -0.27 21.55 -1.33
C ALA A 84 -0.43 22.36 -2.63
N ILE A 85 0.63 22.41 -3.47
CA ILE A 85 0.59 23.10 -4.76
C ILE A 85 -0.46 22.45 -5.68
N ARG A 86 -0.47 21.12 -5.80
CA ARG A 86 -1.46 20.42 -6.64
C ARG A 86 -2.88 20.70 -6.20
N ARG A 87 -3.15 20.63 -4.88
CA ARG A 87 -4.48 20.92 -4.31
C ARG A 87 -4.92 22.36 -4.60
N THR A 88 -4.05 23.34 -4.39
CA THR A 88 -4.34 24.74 -4.66
C THR A 88 -4.65 24.98 -6.13
N ARG A 89 -3.86 24.40 -7.04
CA ARG A 89 -4.10 24.48 -8.50
C ARG A 89 -5.44 23.87 -8.89
N ARG A 90 -5.80 22.71 -8.30
CA ARG A 90 -7.11 22.06 -8.54
C ARG A 90 -8.27 22.96 -8.11
N VAL A 91 -8.20 23.53 -6.92
CA VAL A 91 -9.23 24.47 -6.44
C VAL A 91 -9.36 25.69 -7.38
N ALA A 92 -8.23 26.25 -7.83
CA ALA A 92 -8.20 27.38 -8.76
C ALA A 92 -8.74 27.03 -10.16
N ALA A 93 -8.54 25.77 -10.61
CA ALA A 93 -9.08 25.27 -11.88
C ALA A 93 -10.57 24.91 -11.80
N GLY A 94 -11.20 24.99 -10.63
CA GLY A 94 -12.60 24.59 -10.45
C GLY A 94 -12.81 23.07 -10.34
N ASP A 95 -11.73 22.28 -10.27
CA ASP A 95 -11.77 20.82 -10.08
C ASP A 95 -12.23 20.45 -8.65
N LYS A 96 -13.42 20.91 -8.31
CA LYS A 96 -14.05 20.57 -7.02
C LYS A 96 -14.54 19.12 -7.13
N GLY A 97 -14.04 18.27 -6.19
CA GLY A 97 -14.51 16.88 -6.09
C GLY A 97 -13.58 15.83 -6.73
N VAL A 98 -12.34 16.19 -7.13
CA VAL A 98 -11.34 15.18 -7.52
C VAL A 98 -10.72 14.56 -6.29
N ILE A 99 -10.79 13.23 -6.17
CA ILE A 99 -10.19 12.45 -5.09
C ILE A 99 -9.11 11.52 -5.67
N ASP A 100 -7.88 11.65 -5.18
CA ASP A 100 -6.77 10.77 -5.51
C ASP A 100 -6.76 9.57 -4.54
N ILE A 101 -7.00 8.38 -5.05
CA ILE A 101 -7.19 7.17 -4.27
C ILE A 101 -6.09 6.16 -4.57
N GLY A 102 -5.31 5.80 -3.55
CA GLY A 102 -4.43 4.64 -3.60
C GLY A 102 -5.19 3.34 -3.38
N PHE A 103 -4.80 2.26 -4.05
CA PHE A 103 -5.40 0.96 -3.77
C PHE A 103 -4.40 -0.19 -3.94
N ALA A 104 -4.56 -1.21 -3.10
CA ALA A 104 -3.80 -2.44 -3.20
C ALA A 104 -4.19 -3.18 -4.49
N VAL A 105 -3.20 -3.80 -5.15
CA VAL A 105 -3.37 -4.49 -6.46
C VAL A 105 -4.52 -5.49 -6.43
N SER A 106 -4.70 -6.23 -5.34
CA SER A 106 -5.78 -7.20 -5.19
C SER A 106 -7.18 -6.60 -5.32
N LEU A 107 -7.35 -5.33 -4.93
CA LEU A 107 -8.64 -4.63 -4.96
C LEU A 107 -9.00 -4.09 -6.36
N ALA A 108 -8.06 -4.13 -7.31
CA ALA A 108 -8.26 -3.63 -8.68
C ALA A 108 -9.31 -4.40 -9.48
N TYR A 109 -9.57 -5.66 -9.13
CA TYR A 109 -10.33 -6.55 -9.99
C TYR A 109 -11.85 -6.56 -9.74
N ARG A 110 -12.27 -6.22 -8.53
CA ARG A 110 -13.69 -6.15 -8.16
C ARG A 110 -14.02 -4.90 -7.37
N PHE A 111 -13.32 -4.66 -6.24
CA PHE A 111 -13.63 -3.55 -5.35
C PHE A 111 -13.50 -2.18 -6.06
N ALA A 112 -12.40 -1.91 -6.76
CA ALA A 112 -12.20 -0.63 -7.42
C ALA A 112 -13.19 -0.37 -8.58
N PRO A 113 -13.50 -1.33 -9.48
CA PRO A 113 -14.59 -1.18 -10.44
C PRO A 113 -15.96 -0.94 -9.80
N ASP A 114 -16.27 -1.65 -8.71
CA ASP A 114 -17.55 -1.47 -8.00
C ASP A 114 -17.61 -0.08 -7.34
N LEU A 115 -16.52 0.37 -6.75
CA LEU A 115 -16.38 1.72 -6.19
C LEU A 115 -16.62 2.80 -7.25
N LEU A 116 -15.98 2.66 -8.42
CA LEU A 116 -16.17 3.61 -9.52
C LEU A 116 -17.64 3.66 -9.99
N ARG A 117 -18.29 2.50 -10.14
CA ARG A 117 -19.71 2.44 -10.52
C ARG A 117 -20.63 3.07 -9.48
N ALA A 118 -20.43 2.72 -8.21
CA ALA A 118 -21.20 3.27 -7.10
C ALA A 118 -21.03 4.80 -6.99
N SER A 119 -19.78 5.27 -7.09
CA SER A 119 -19.49 6.71 -7.06
C SER A 119 -20.09 7.45 -8.24
N ALA A 120 -19.98 6.94 -9.46
CA ALA A 120 -20.57 7.56 -10.64
C ALA A 120 -22.10 7.68 -10.56
N ALA A 121 -22.75 6.72 -9.90
CA ALA A 121 -24.20 6.73 -9.72
C ALA A 121 -24.68 7.66 -8.59
N ALA A 122 -23.98 7.65 -7.45
CA ALA A 122 -24.43 8.32 -6.23
C ALA A 122 -23.78 9.71 -6.01
N LEU A 123 -22.59 9.92 -6.54
CA LEU A 123 -21.77 11.13 -6.36
C LEU A 123 -21.19 11.61 -7.70
N PRO A 124 -22.04 11.93 -8.69
CA PRO A 124 -21.60 12.22 -10.06
C PRO A 124 -20.71 13.46 -10.18
N GLU A 125 -20.72 14.32 -9.16
CA GLU A 125 -19.81 15.48 -9.08
C GLU A 125 -18.39 15.11 -8.62
N LEU A 126 -18.16 13.87 -8.18
CA LEU A 126 -16.83 13.41 -7.79
C LEU A 126 -16.10 12.72 -8.95
N THR A 127 -14.86 13.07 -9.13
CA THR A 127 -13.94 12.38 -10.04
C THR A 127 -12.93 11.59 -9.22
N LEU A 128 -13.00 10.26 -9.30
CA LEU A 128 -12.05 9.39 -8.63
C LEU A 128 -10.85 9.10 -9.55
N ARG A 129 -9.65 9.45 -9.10
CA ARG A 129 -8.40 9.07 -9.77
C ARG A 129 -7.74 7.95 -8.98
N LEU A 130 -7.68 6.78 -9.61
CA LEU A 130 -7.10 5.59 -8.97
C LEU A 130 -5.60 5.53 -9.27
N VAL A 131 -4.80 5.41 -8.21
CA VAL A 131 -3.34 5.29 -8.27
C VAL A 131 -2.95 3.95 -7.67
N GLN A 132 -2.48 3.04 -8.51
CA GLN A 132 -1.96 1.77 -8.04
C GLN A 132 -0.56 1.96 -7.49
N THR A 133 -0.33 1.58 -6.24
CA THR A 133 0.98 1.67 -5.59
C THR A 133 1.19 0.54 -4.59
N ARG A 134 2.44 0.31 -4.20
CA ARG A 134 2.77 -0.68 -3.16
C ARG A 134 2.23 -0.22 -1.81
N THR A 135 1.69 -1.14 -1.02
CA THR A 135 1.06 -0.84 0.27
C THR A 135 1.96 -0.02 1.22
N LEU A 136 3.25 -0.34 1.26
CA LEU A 136 4.21 0.39 2.12
C LEU A 136 4.33 1.88 1.76
N HIS A 137 4.26 2.24 0.49
CA HIS A 137 4.34 3.63 0.03
C HIS A 137 2.97 4.33 0.03
N MET A 138 1.90 3.57 0.04
CA MET A 138 0.53 4.09 -0.07
C MET A 138 0.15 4.91 1.15
N PHE A 139 0.49 4.45 2.36
CA PHE A 139 0.16 5.15 3.60
C PHE A 139 0.98 6.42 3.77
N ASP A 140 2.25 6.42 3.35
CA ASP A 140 3.07 7.63 3.33
C ASP A 140 2.54 8.64 2.31
N ALA A 141 2.03 8.20 1.17
CA ALA A 141 1.39 9.06 0.18
C ALA A 141 0.08 9.67 0.71
N VAL A 142 -0.70 8.95 1.52
CA VAL A 142 -1.88 9.51 2.21
C VAL A 142 -1.44 10.51 3.28
N ARG A 143 -0.47 10.14 4.12
CA ARG A 143 0.05 11.01 5.19
C ARG A 143 0.56 12.34 4.65
N SER A 144 1.30 12.30 3.57
CA SER A 144 1.87 13.49 2.91
C SER A 144 0.89 14.26 2.03
N GLY A 145 -0.34 13.76 1.83
CA GLY A 145 -1.34 14.39 0.97
C GLY A 145 -1.10 14.23 -0.53
N GLN A 146 -0.25 13.31 -0.94
CA GLN A 146 -0.16 12.86 -2.33
C GLN A 146 -1.43 12.13 -2.77
N LEU A 147 -1.97 11.31 -1.86
CA LEU A 147 -3.27 10.69 -1.99
C LEU A 147 -4.23 11.30 -0.96
N ASP A 148 -5.48 11.38 -1.31
CA ASP A 148 -6.51 11.84 -0.40
C ASP A 148 -6.95 10.73 0.55
N MET A 149 -6.98 9.51 0.05
CA MET A 149 -7.25 8.28 0.81
C MET A 149 -6.64 7.05 0.12
N ALA A 150 -6.68 5.93 0.83
CA ALA A 150 -6.25 4.66 0.26
C ALA A 150 -7.13 3.51 0.71
N PHE A 151 -7.27 2.48 -0.14
CA PHE A 151 -7.90 1.21 0.19
C PHE A 151 -6.86 0.09 0.20
N SER A 152 -6.82 -0.66 1.29
CA SER A 152 -5.90 -1.77 1.47
C SER A 152 -6.60 -2.97 2.11
N ARG A 153 -5.86 -4.07 2.23
CA ARG A 153 -6.31 -5.23 3.01
C ARG A 153 -5.87 -5.04 4.46
N GLY A 154 -6.79 -5.31 5.36
CA GLY A 154 -6.50 -5.36 6.79
C GLY A 154 -6.03 -6.76 7.24
N PRO A 155 -5.54 -6.89 8.48
CA PRO A 155 -5.38 -5.78 9.40
C PRO A 155 -4.23 -4.85 8.98
N VAL A 156 -4.41 -3.56 9.21
CA VAL A 156 -3.38 -2.53 9.05
C VAL A 156 -3.19 -1.89 10.40
N GLU A 157 -1.96 -1.90 10.90
CA GLU A 157 -1.62 -1.09 12.07
C GLU A 157 -1.89 0.37 11.74
N ALA A 158 -2.65 1.04 12.60
CA ALA A 158 -2.92 2.46 12.45
C ALA A 158 -1.57 3.20 12.44
N ALA A 159 -1.14 3.62 11.26
CA ALA A 159 0.04 4.47 11.17
C ALA A 159 -0.25 5.78 11.89
N ASP A 160 0.67 6.23 12.74
CA ASP A 160 0.53 7.42 13.57
C ASP A 160 -0.09 8.59 12.80
N GLY A 161 -1.19 9.12 13.31
CA GLY A 161 -1.87 10.29 12.76
C GLY A 161 -2.78 10.01 11.56
N MET A 162 -3.17 8.75 11.29
CA MET A 162 -4.16 8.42 10.27
C MET A 162 -5.39 7.71 10.86
N VAL A 163 -6.50 7.84 10.16
CA VAL A 163 -7.75 7.12 10.48
C VAL A 163 -7.83 5.89 9.59
N VAL A 164 -8.09 4.73 10.20
CA VAL A 164 -8.30 3.46 9.51
C VAL A 164 -9.72 2.99 9.79
N SER A 165 -10.50 2.78 8.74
CA SER A 165 -11.89 2.34 8.83
C SER A 165 -12.10 1.05 8.04
N GLU A 166 -12.71 0.05 8.65
CA GLU A 166 -13.13 -1.16 7.92
C GLU A 166 -14.35 -0.84 7.04
N VAL A 167 -14.22 -1.09 5.74
CA VAL A 167 -15.24 -0.73 4.74
C VAL A 167 -15.75 -1.93 3.95
N GLY A 168 -15.19 -3.10 4.16
CA GLY A 168 -15.61 -4.31 3.47
C GLY A 168 -14.83 -5.53 3.95
N TRP A 169 -15.19 -6.68 3.40
CA TRP A 169 -14.57 -7.96 3.74
C TRP A 169 -14.45 -8.82 2.50
N GLU A 170 -13.43 -9.66 2.47
CA GLU A 170 -13.26 -10.64 1.42
C GLU A 170 -12.72 -11.96 1.99
N LYS A 171 -13.04 -13.05 1.30
CA LYS A 171 -12.50 -14.38 1.59
C LYS A 171 -11.30 -14.67 0.70
N THR A 172 -10.56 -15.70 1.04
CA THR A 172 -9.61 -16.31 0.13
C THR A 172 -10.21 -17.56 -0.54
N MET A 173 -9.70 -17.89 -1.71
CA MET A 173 -10.07 -19.07 -2.47
C MET A 173 -8.81 -19.86 -2.85
N VAL A 174 -8.97 -21.11 -3.17
CA VAL A 174 -7.91 -21.91 -3.81
C VAL A 174 -8.01 -21.73 -5.31
N VAL A 175 -6.91 -21.40 -5.96
CA VAL A 175 -6.79 -21.44 -7.42
C VAL A 175 -6.03 -22.69 -7.82
N LEU A 176 -6.60 -23.46 -8.73
CA LEU A 176 -6.11 -24.76 -9.19
C LEU A 176 -5.95 -24.77 -10.71
N PRO A 177 -4.98 -25.53 -11.24
CA PRO A 177 -5.02 -25.95 -12.63
C PRO A 177 -6.36 -26.63 -12.97
N LYS A 178 -6.93 -26.35 -14.14
CA LYS A 178 -8.23 -26.92 -14.56
C LYS A 178 -8.27 -28.45 -14.52
N ARG A 179 -7.14 -29.09 -14.79
CA ARG A 179 -7.02 -30.56 -14.80
C ARG A 179 -6.60 -31.15 -13.45
N HIS A 180 -6.56 -30.31 -12.41
CA HIS A 180 -6.18 -30.78 -11.08
C HIS A 180 -7.24 -31.71 -10.49
N ARG A 181 -6.82 -32.74 -9.74
CA ARG A 181 -7.72 -33.76 -9.12
C ARG A 181 -8.80 -33.13 -8.21
N LEU A 182 -8.50 -31.98 -7.61
CA LEU A 182 -9.41 -31.24 -6.72
C LEU A 182 -10.29 -30.22 -7.45
N ALA A 183 -10.08 -29.97 -8.74
CA ALA A 183 -10.76 -28.88 -9.48
C ALA A 183 -12.27 -29.11 -9.68
N SER A 184 -12.73 -30.37 -9.58
CA SER A 184 -14.17 -30.70 -9.70
C SER A 184 -14.94 -30.64 -8.38
N ARG A 185 -14.26 -30.40 -7.25
CA ARG A 185 -14.91 -30.30 -5.95
C ARG A 185 -15.64 -28.95 -5.82
N PRO A 186 -16.85 -28.92 -5.23
CA PRO A 186 -17.59 -27.67 -5.01
C PRO A 186 -16.92 -26.77 -3.96
N ALA A 187 -16.20 -27.38 -3.01
CA ALA A 187 -15.41 -26.70 -2.00
C ALA A 187 -14.29 -27.63 -1.50
N LEU A 188 -13.26 -27.06 -0.91
CA LEU A 188 -12.13 -27.74 -0.31
C LEU A 188 -12.05 -27.39 1.19
N MET A 189 -11.58 -28.35 1.98
CA MET A 189 -11.04 -28.04 3.30
C MET A 189 -9.58 -27.64 3.16
N LEU A 190 -9.06 -26.84 4.09
CA LEU A 190 -7.65 -26.47 4.06
C LEU A 190 -6.74 -27.72 4.14
N ALA A 191 -7.21 -28.75 4.82
CA ALA A 191 -6.55 -30.06 4.91
C ALA A 191 -6.37 -30.78 3.56
N ASP A 192 -7.23 -30.52 2.59
CA ASP A 192 -7.09 -31.10 1.24
C ASP A 192 -5.84 -30.61 0.51
N LEU A 193 -5.21 -29.53 1.00
CA LEU A 193 -4.00 -28.93 0.43
C LEU A 193 -2.70 -29.45 1.07
N HIS A 194 -2.76 -30.39 2.01
CA HIS A 194 -1.59 -30.86 2.75
C HIS A 194 -0.44 -31.35 1.86
N ASP A 195 -0.76 -32.20 0.90
CA ASP A 195 0.22 -32.80 -0.01
C ASP A 195 0.33 -32.09 -1.37
N GLU A 196 -0.42 -31.00 -1.56
CA GLU A 196 -0.40 -30.29 -2.83
C GLU A 196 0.77 -29.32 -2.91
N PRO A 197 1.46 -29.24 -4.06
CA PRO A 197 2.46 -28.19 -4.28
C PRO A 197 1.77 -26.83 -4.30
N LEU A 198 2.24 -25.91 -3.45
CA LEU A 198 1.66 -24.58 -3.30
C LEU A 198 2.64 -23.49 -3.71
N VAL A 199 2.12 -22.46 -4.39
CA VAL A 199 2.74 -21.17 -4.54
C VAL A 199 2.11 -20.20 -3.55
N LEU A 200 2.93 -19.52 -2.74
CA LEU A 200 2.47 -18.58 -1.73
C LEU A 200 3.05 -17.18 -1.96
N PRO A 201 2.40 -16.13 -1.42
CA PRO A 201 2.94 -14.79 -1.47
C PRO A 201 4.21 -14.68 -0.62
N SER A 202 5.18 -13.88 -1.07
CA SER A 202 6.37 -13.58 -0.28
C SER A 202 6.05 -12.67 0.92
N GLU A 203 6.79 -12.85 2.01
CA GLU A 203 6.65 -12.01 3.21
C GLU A 203 7.09 -10.57 2.96
N GLN A 204 8.04 -10.36 2.06
CA GLN A 204 8.60 -9.05 1.78
C GLN A 204 7.65 -8.17 0.96
N SER A 205 6.96 -8.75 -0.01
CA SER A 205 6.15 -7.99 -0.96
C SER A 205 4.65 -7.98 -0.65
N LEU A 206 4.14 -9.06 -0.05
CA LEU A 206 2.74 -9.24 0.31
C LEU A 206 2.60 -9.71 1.78
N PRO A 207 3.15 -8.95 2.76
CA PRO A 207 3.29 -9.42 4.15
C PRO A 207 1.95 -9.80 4.79
N GLY A 208 0.90 -9.01 4.60
CA GLY A 208 -0.41 -9.27 5.18
C GLY A 208 -1.03 -10.58 4.66
N LEU A 209 -1.05 -10.78 3.35
CA LEU A 209 -1.60 -11.99 2.74
C LEU A 209 -0.77 -13.23 3.12
N SER A 210 0.56 -13.11 3.10
CA SER A 210 1.46 -14.18 3.52
C SER A 210 1.22 -14.60 4.97
N ALA A 211 1.14 -13.63 5.89
CA ALA A 211 0.89 -13.89 7.30
C ALA A 211 -0.46 -14.57 7.55
N GLN A 212 -1.52 -14.12 6.86
CA GLN A 212 -2.87 -14.69 6.97
C GLN A 212 -2.89 -16.15 6.51
N ILE A 213 -2.33 -16.45 5.35
CA ILE A 213 -2.30 -17.82 4.82
C ILE A 213 -1.49 -18.74 5.75
N ARG A 214 -0.34 -18.32 6.21
CA ARG A 214 0.47 -19.10 7.15
C ARG A 214 -0.22 -19.34 8.49
N LEU A 215 -0.92 -18.33 9.00
CA LEU A 215 -1.70 -18.46 10.22
C LEU A 215 -2.79 -19.52 10.04
N ALA A 216 -3.53 -19.47 8.93
CA ALA A 216 -4.57 -20.44 8.61
C ALA A 216 -4.06 -21.89 8.54
N PHE A 217 -2.95 -22.13 7.86
CA PHE A 217 -2.33 -23.46 7.83
C PHE A 217 -1.88 -23.91 9.21
N ARG A 218 -1.34 -23.01 10.02
CA ARG A 218 -0.93 -23.31 11.41
C ARG A 218 -2.12 -23.67 12.29
N GLU A 219 -3.20 -22.88 12.22
CA GLU A 219 -4.45 -23.13 12.96
C GLU A 219 -5.08 -24.48 12.56
N ALA A 220 -4.97 -24.85 11.29
CA ALA A 220 -5.40 -26.16 10.79
C ALA A 220 -4.45 -27.31 11.14
N GLY A 221 -3.29 -27.06 11.75
CA GLY A 221 -2.27 -28.07 12.07
C GLY A 221 -1.58 -28.67 10.83
N ILE A 222 -1.54 -27.90 9.72
CA ILE A 222 -1.02 -28.36 8.41
C ILE A 222 0.29 -27.66 8.10
N THR A 223 1.28 -28.43 7.67
CA THR A 223 2.50 -27.91 7.06
C THR A 223 2.35 -27.92 5.54
N PRO A 224 2.23 -26.74 4.88
CA PRO A 224 2.05 -26.68 3.44
C PRO A 224 3.33 -27.10 2.69
N HIS A 225 3.18 -27.82 1.57
CA HIS A 225 4.26 -28.13 0.65
C HIS A 225 4.49 -26.94 -0.29
N ILE A 226 5.36 -26.00 0.09
CA ILE A 226 5.62 -24.76 -0.66
C ILE A 226 6.71 -25.01 -1.70
N VAL A 227 6.38 -24.82 -2.98
CA VAL A 227 7.33 -24.98 -4.10
C VAL A 227 7.85 -23.64 -4.61
N ALA A 228 7.16 -22.54 -4.34
CA ALA A 228 7.60 -21.21 -4.71
C ALA A 228 6.98 -20.11 -3.83
N HIS A 229 7.68 -18.99 -3.76
CA HIS A 229 7.15 -17.71 -3.28
C HIS A 229 7.12 -16.69 -4.42
N THR A 230 6.12 -15.84 -4.45
CA THR A 230 6.00 -14.77 -5.45
C THR A 230 5.78 -13.41 -4.81
N ASP A 231 6.35 -12.38 -5.44
CA ASP A 231 6.27 -11.00 -4.96
C ASP A 231 4.99 -10.29 -5.41
N GLU A 232 4.26 -10.88 -6.37
CA GLU A 232 3.07 -10.30 -6.96
C GLU A 232 1.96 -11.34 -7.12
N LEU A 233 0.70 -10.86 -7.13
CA LEU A 233 -0.47 -11.71 -7.35
C LEU A 233 -0.45 -12.41 -8.72
N SER A 234 0.16 -11.78 -9.73
CA SER A 234 0.37 -12.37 -11.06
C SER A 234 1.16 -13.67 -10.99
N GLY A 235 2.19 -13.74 -10.16
CA GLY A 235 2.96 -14.96 -9.92
C GLY A 235 2.11 -16.08 -9.32
N MET A 236 1.21 -15.76 -8.39
CA MET A 236 0.29 -16.74 -7.79
C MET A 236 -0.70 -17.34 -8.80
N MET A 237 -0.89 -16.70 -9.96
CA MET A 237 -1.69 -17.23 -11.06
C MET A 237 -0.84 -18.02 -12.06
N THR A 238 0.40 -17.59 -12.28
CA THR A 238 1.30 -18.18 -13.28
C THR A 238 1.60 -19.66 -13.00
N TYR A 239 1.86 -20.04 -11.73
CA TYR A 239 2.15 -21.42 -11.37
C TYR A 239 0.95 -22.37 -11.58
N PRO A 240 -0.28 -22.01 -11.17
CA PRO A 240 -1.47 -22.81 -11.49
C PRO A 240 -1.76 -22.87 -13.00
N ILE A 241 -1.56 -21.78 -13.76
CA ILE A 241 -1.70 -21.79 -15.23
C ILE A 241 -0.73 -22.81 -15.86
N ALA A 242 0.50 -22.84 -15.37
CA ALA A 242 1.51 -23.80 -15.81
C ALA A 242 1.26 -25.24 -15.36
N GLY A 243 0.28 -25.49 -14.49
CA GLY A 243 -0.01 -26.81 -13.95
C GLY A 243 0.98 -27.31 -12.90
N ILE A 244 1.79 -26.40 -12.31
CA ILE A 244 2.91 -26.76 -11.41
C ILE A 244 2.47 -26.75 -9.94
N ALA A 245 1.62 -25.81 -9.53
CA ALA A 245 1.20 -25.64 -8.15
C ALA A 245 -0.21 -25.09 -8.03
N ALA A 246 -0.83 -25.28 -6.88
CA ALA A 246 -2.03 -24.55 -6.47
C ALA A 246 -1.65 -23.24 -5.77
N GLY A 247 -2.59 -22.30 -5.68
CA GLY A 247 -2.41 -21.04 -4.94
C GLY A 247 -3.57 -20.73 -4.01
N VAL A 248 -3.33 -19.93 -2.99
CA VAL A 248 -4.39 -19.37 -2.12
C VAL A 248 -4.46 -17.88 -2.38
N VAL A 249 -5.55 -17.41 -2.96
CA VAL A 249 -5.71 -16.06 -3.49
C VAL A 249 -6.95 -15.36 -2.94
N PRO A 250 -6.98 -14.03 -2.89
CA PRO A 250 -8.19 -13.27 -2.59
C PRO A 250 -9.32 -13.61 -3.57
N GLU A 251 -10.57 -13.72 -3.09
CA GLU A 251 -11.72 -14.05 -3.96
C GLU A 251 -11.95 -13.04 -5.09
N GLN A 252 -11.52 -11.79 -4.92
CA GLN A 252 -11.62 -10.76 -5.96
C GLN A 252 -10.84 -11.11 -7.23
N ILE A 253 -9.79 -11.93 -7.11
CA ILE A 253 -9.01 -12.41 -8.26
C ILE A 253 -9.82 -13.38 -9.12
N ALA A 254 -10.79 -14.10 -8.54
CA ALA A 254 -11.60 -15.06 -9.26
C ALA A 254 -12.49 -14.45 -10.38
N VAL A 255 -12.68 -13.12 -10.40
CA VAL A 255 -13.33 -12.44 -11.52
C VAL A 255 -12.50 -12.50 -12.80
N MET A 256 -11.18 -12.69 -12.67
CA MET A 256 -10.26 -12.91 -13.79
C MET A 256 -10.32 -14.37 -14.23
N ARG A 257 -11.30 -14.68 -15.07
CA ARG A 257 -11.46 -16.04 -15.60
C ARG A 257 -10.31 -16.37 -16.57
N HIS A 258 -9.63 -17.47 -16.32
CA HIS A 258 -8.63 -18.03 -17.23
C HIS A 258 -9.04 -19.45 -17.62
N PRO A 259 -8.93 -19.84 -18.92
CA PRO A 259 -9.41 -21.14 -19.40
C PRO A 259 -8.73 -22.34 -18.73
N GLU A 260 -7.50 -22.16 -18.25
CA GLU A 260 -6.72 -23.22 -17.57
C GLU A 260 -6.86 -23.21 -16.04
N LEU A 261 -7.72 -22.36 -15.47
CA LEU A 261 -7.86 -22.23 -14.03
C LEU A 261 -9.27 -22.52 -13.53
N VAL A 262 -9.35 -23.05 -12.32
CA VAL A 262 -10.56 -23.18 -11.53
C VAL A 262 -10.32 -22.55 -10.15
N TYR A 263 -11.30 -21.80 -9.66
CA TYR A 263 -11.31 -21.23 -8.32
C TYR A 263 -12.28 -22.01 -7.46
N VAL A 264 -11.81 -22.51 -6.33
CA VAL A 264 -12.59 -23.35 -5.43
C VAL A 264 -12.66 -22.68 -4.05
N ASN A 265 -13.88 -22.65 -3.48
CA ASN A 265 -14.09 -22.14 -2.14
C ASN A 265 -13.43 -23.02 -1.08
N ILE A 266 -13.03 -22.42 0.04
CA ILE A 266 -12.58 -23.13 1.24
C ILE A 266 -13.80 -23.28 2.15
N SER A 267 -14.21 -24.52 2.49
CA SER A 267 -15.46 -24.80 3.22
C SER A 267 -15.33 -24.57 4.73
N ASP A 268 -14.18 -24.92 5.30
CA ASP A 268 -13.82 -24.75 6.72
C ASP A 268 -13.17 -23.39 7.02
N HIS A 269 -13.52 -22.38 6.25
CA HIS A 269 -12.90 -21.07 6.15
C HIS A 269 -12.46 -20.51 7.51
N PRO A 270 -11.20 -20.68 7.92
CA PRO A 270 -10.73 -20.11 9.20
C PRO A 270 -10.83 -18.59 9.17
N SER A 271 -11.08 -17.98 10.31
CA SER A 271 -11.22 -16.51 10.42
C SER A 271 -9.98 -15.76 9.91
N SER A 272 -8.81 -16.37 10.01
CA SER A 272 -7.55 -15.87 9.46
C SER A 272 -7.53 -15.72 7.93
N LEU A 273 -8.38 -16.44 7.20
CA LEU A 273 -8.53 -16.33 5.75
C LEU A 273 -9.61 -15.32 5.31
N ILE A 274 -10.24 -14.64 6.25
CA ILE A 274 -11.17 -13.53 5.98
C ILE A 274 -10.41 -12.23 6.25
N SER A 275 -10.26 -11.39 5.23
CA SER A 275 -9.60 -10.10 5.32
C SER A 275 -10.62 -8.97 5.33
N SER A 276 -10.41 -7.97 6.20
CA SER A 276 -11.09 -6.69 6.01
C SER A 276 -10.51 -5.94 4.82
N ILE A 277 -11.35 -5.16 4.16
CA ILE A 277 -10.93 -4.06 3.28
C ILE A 277 -10.99 -2.81 4.14
N VAL A 278 -9.89 -2.09 4.22
CA VAL A 278 -9.78 -0.89 5.02
C VAL A 278 -9.59 0.34 4.15
N ALA A 279 -10.24 1.43 4.55
CA ALA A 279 -9.98 2.77 4.06
C ALA A 279 -9.03 3.47 5.03
N VAL A 280 -8.03 4.14 4.50
CA VAL A 280 -7.05 4.92 5.26
C VAL A 280 -7.07 6.35 4.77
N HIS A 281 -7.21 7.32 5.67
CA HIS A 281 -7.22 8.74 5.34
C HIS A 281 -6.67 9.59 6.48
N ARG A 282 -6.40 10.87 6.22
CA ARG A 282 -5.98 11.82 7.27
C ARG A 282 -7.15 12.18 8.18
N PRO A 283 -6.92 12.53 9.47
CA PRO A 283 -7.99 12.93 10.38
C PRO A 283 -8.82 14.11 9.87
N GLN A 284 -8.17 15.10 9.24
CA GLN A 284 -8.83 16.22 8.59
C GLN A 284 -9.02 15.95 7.09
N ALA A 285 -9.82 14.94 6.77
CA ALA A 285 -10.13 14.63 5.38
C ALA A 285 -11.08 15.67 4.77
N ASP A 286 -10.97 15.85 3.44
CA ASP A 286 -11.90 16.67 2.68
C ASP A 286 -13.34 16.14 2.81
N PRO A 287 -14.37 16.99 2.88
CA PRO A 287 -15.78 16.54 2.88
C PRO A 287 -16.13 15.58 1.73
N ALA A 288 -15.48 15.70 0.57
CA ALA A 288 -15.66 14.78 -0.54
C ALA A 288 -15.17 13.37 -0.20
N VAL A 289 -14.06 13.23 0.50
CA VAL A 289 -13.53 11.96 1.00
C VAL A 289 -14.49 11.32 2.00
N MET A 290 -15.06 12.12 2.91
CA MET A 290 -16.02 11.61 3.91
C MET A 290 -17.30 11.10 3.23
N ARG A 291 -17.84 11.82 2.24
CA ARG A 291 -19.00 11.34 1.47
C ARG A 291 -18.73 10.04 0.72
N LEU A 292 -17.52 9.90 0.18
CA LEU A 292 -17.10 8.66 -0.48
C LEU A 292 -17.01 7.51 0.53
N LEU A 293 -16.48 7.74 1.73
CA LEU A 293 -16.43 6.75 2.81
C LEU A 293 -17.83 6.29 3.25
N ASP A 294 -18.77 7.21 3.40
CA ASP A 294 -20.16 6.89 3.74
C ASP A 294 -20.80 6.01 2.66
N LEU A 295 -20.57 6.34 1.38
CA LEU A 295 -21.02 5.52 0.26
C LEU A 295 -20.42 4.12 0.30
N VAL A 296 -19.12 4.00 0.51
CA VAL A 296 -18.43 2.70 0.57
C VAL A 296 -18.97 1.86 1.73
N SER A 297 -19.07 2.42 2.92
CA SER A 297 -19.56 1.71 4.12
C SER A 297 -20.99 1.22 3.98
N SER A 298 -21.83 1.93 3.22
CA SER A 298 -23.21 1.51 2.94
C SER A 298 -23.30 0.45 1.84
N THR A 299 -22.35 0.42 0.92
CA THR A 299 -22.37 -0.49 -0.25
C THR A 299 -21.78 -1.86 0.06
N TRP A 300 -20.78 -1.91 0.97
CA TRP A 300 -20.09 -3.15 1.37
C TRP A 300 -20.26 -3.42 2.87
N PRO A 301 -21.45 -3.86 3.33
CA PRO A 301 -21.70 -4.09 4.74
C PRO A 301 -20.87 -5.27 5.27
N ARG A 302 -20.59 -5.24 6.57
CA ARG A 302 -19.88 -6.30 7.27
C ARG A 302 -20.67 -7.61 7.20
N PRO A 303 -20.09 -8.74 6.72
CA PRO A 303 -20.77 -10.03 6.76
C PRO A 303 -20.91 -10.52 8.20
N ALA A 304 -21.99 -11.24 8.48
CA ALA A 304 -22.25 -11.81 9.82
C ALA A 304 -21.12 -12.76 10.30
N SER A 305 -20.37 -13.35 9.38
CA SER A 305 -19.25 -14.27 9.63
C SER A 305 -17.88 -13.57 9.82
N ALA A 306 -17.84 -12.24 9.76
CA ALA A 306 -16.58 -11.51 9.94
C ALA A 306 -16.06 -11.64 11.39
N PRO A 307 -14.74 -11.83 11.59
CA PRO A 307 -14.16 -11.88 12.92
C PRO A 307 -14.53 -10.65 13.75
N GLY A 308 -14.85 -10.84 15.04
CA GLY A 308 -15.13 -9.72 15.92
C GLY A 308 -13.94 -8.78 15.98
N THR A 309 -14.17 -7.47 15.93
CA THR A 309 -13.14 -6.47 16.25
C THR A 309 -12.75 -6.68 17.71
N ALA A 310 -11.57 -7.18 17.99
CA ALA A 310 -10.96 -7.02 19.31
C ALA A 310 -10.85 -5.50 19.53
N GLY A 311 -11.64 -4.99 20.48
CA GLY A 311 -11.94 -3.60 20.76
C GLY A 311 -10.83 -2.61 20.46
N VAL A 312 -11.01 -1.81 19.43
CA VAL A 312 -10.46 -0.47 19.37
C VAL A 312 -11.60 0.47 19.73
N ASP A 313 -11.64 0.82 21.01
CA ASP A 313 -12.59 1.79 21.57
C ASP A 313 -12.30 3.17 20.92
N HIS A 314 -13.18 3.61 20.05
CA HIS A 314 -13.12 4.91 19.35
C HIS A 314 -13.70 6.04 20.21
N ARG A 315 -13.55 5.99 21.55
CA ARG A 315 -13.93 7.10 22.44
C ARG A 315 -12.76 7.47 23.36
N ARG A 316 -11.88 8.34 22.89
CA ARG A 316 -11.30 9.43 23.71
C ARG A 316 -10.57 10.43 22.79
#